data_1615457f6b1bc0beb902110cb663d0ca
#
_entry.id   1615457f6b1bc0beb902110cb663d0ca
#
_cell.length_a   1.000
_cell.length_b   1.000
_cell.length_c   1.000
_cell.angle_alpha   90.00
_cell.angle_beta   90.00
_cell.angle_gamma   90.00
#
_symmetry.space_group_name_H-M   'P 1'
#
loop_
_entity.id
_entity.type
_entity.pdbx_description
1 polymer ?
#
loop_
_entity_poly.entity_id
_entity_poly.type
_entity_poly.pdbx_seq_one_letter_code
_entity_poly.pdbx_strand_id
1 'polypeptide(L)'
;ALVERLELKGIVFAGRMPGYARALSRRRVTDPEEYLEKVQAGKVRDTTLGFQLKNGFQPLGILKDYLPEDEQSKGHAVHMVWRNPYVDPEESKRFRVPRGVNGVRLATVQLQARPVKDFDEFLSNIEYFVDVAADYDSDFVVFPELFTLSLLSFETEKLTPAQAIDRLTEHTAPLVEALSTLALAYNVNIIGGSHPTRTDDGDIQNVAYVCLRDG
;
A
#
# COMPACT_ATOMS: atom_id res chain seq x y z
N ALA A 1 -12.23 -10.64 13.81
CA ALA A 1 -11.05 -11.48 13.53
C ALA A 1 -9.72 -10.76 13.79
N LEU A 2 -8.96 -10.29 12.74
CA LEU A 2 -7.64 -9.67 12.97
C LEU A 2 -7.73 -8.35 13.74
N VAL A 3 -8.62 -7.45 13.34
CA VAL A 3 -8.83 -6.13 13.96
C VAL A 3 -9.25 -6.25 15.42
N GLU A 4 -10.09 -7.21 15.74
CA GLU A 4 -10.51 -7.53 17.13
C GLU A 4 -9.33 -8.08 17.94
N ARG A 5 -8.54 -9.00 17.34
CA ARG A 5 -7.40 -9.64 17.99
C ARG A 5 -6.25 -8.66 18.27
N LEU A 6 -6.12 -7.61 17.44
CA LEU A 6 -5.12 -6.55 17.59
C LEU A 6 -5.68 -5.31 18.32
N GLU A 7 -6.92 -5.38 18.81
CA GLU A 7 -7.61 -4.26 19.49
C GLU A 7 -7.61 -2.95 18.66
N LEU A 8 -7.59 -3.09 17.32
CA LEU A 8 -7.64 -1.92 16.44
C LEU A 8 -9.04 -1.31 16.46
N LYS A 9 -9.10 0.01 16.36
CA LYS A 9 -10.36 0.80 16.45
C LYS A 9 -11.31 0.55 15.30
N GLY A 10 -10.82 0.07 14.17
CA GLY A 10 -11.63 -0.19 13.01
C GLY A 10 -10.82 -0.38 11.74
N ILE A 11 -11.52 -0.34 10.64
CA ILE A 11 -10.97 -0.41 9.28
C ILE A 11 -11.48 0.79 8.51
N VAL A 12 -10.59 1.49 7.80
CA VAL A 12 -10.92 2.60 6.91
C VAL A 12 -10.37 2.29 5.52
N PHE A 13 -11.13 2.55 4.49
CA PHE A 13 -10.68 2.39 3.11
C PHE A 13 -11.55 3.19 2.12
N ALA A 14 -11.08 3.31 0.88
CA ALA A 14 -11.82 3.89 -0.23
C ALA A 14 -12.56 2.78 -1.00
N GLY A 15 -13.89 2.75 -0.88
CA GLY A 15 -14.75 1.78 -1.56
C GLY A 15 -15.06 2.23 -2.98
N ARG A 16 -14.85 1.36 -3.98
CA ARG A 16 -15.22 1.64 -5.37
C ARG A 16 -16.74 1.65 -5.56
N MET A 17 -17.20 2.38 -6.57
CA MET A 17 -18.61 2.48 -6.98
C MET A 17 -18.83 1.98 -8.42
N PRO A 18 -18.58 0.70 -8.73
CA PRO A 18 -18.54 0.21 -10.11
C PRO A 18 -19.89 0.32 -10.86
N GLY A 19 -20.97 0.52 -10.15
CA GLY A 19 -22.29 0.76 -10.75
C GLY A 19 -22.60 2.21 -11.07
N TYR A 20 -21.77 3.18 -10.61
CA TYR A 20 -22.07 4.61 -10.71
C TYR A 20 -22.13 5.13 -12.15
N ALA A 21 -21.13 4.87 -12.97
CA ALA A 21 -21.12 5.30 -14.37
C ALA A 21 -22.35 4.83 -15.14
N ARG A 22 -22.79 3.60 -14.89
CA ARG A 22 -24.00 3.02 -15.51
C ARG A 22 -25.29 3.66 -14.99
N ALA A 23 -25.35 4.01 -13.71
CA ALA A 23 -26.51 4.67 -13.12
C ALA A 23 -26.63 6.10 -13.66
N LEU A 24 -25.52 6.82 -13.78
CA LEU A 24 -25.43 8.17 -14.33
C LEU A 24 -25.86 8.20 -15.82
N SER A 25 -25.33 7.29 -16.64
CA SER A 25 -25.67 7.20 -18.07
C SER A 25 -27.16 6.91 -18.32
N ARG A 26 -27.81 6.22 -17.40
CA ARG A 26 -29.24 5.91 -17.42
C ARG A 26 -30.11 6.99 -16.77
N ARG A 27 -29.51 8.12 -16.37
CA ARG A 27 -30.19 9.23 -15.68
C ARG A 27 -30.93 8.78 -14.39
N ARG A 28 -30.42 7.76 -13.73
CA ARG A 28 -30.99 7.27 -12.46
C ARG A 28 -30.49 8.09 -11.27
N VAL A 29 -29.35 8.74 -11.43
CA VAL A 29 -28.68 9.62 -10.46
C VAL A 29 -28.05 10.81 -11.19
N THR A 30 -27.79 11.89 -10.48
CA THR A 30 -27.19 13.13 -11.02
C THR A 30 -25.74 13.29 -10.57
N ASP A 31 -25.41 12.77 -9.38
CA ASP A 31 -24.11 12.92 -8.74
C ASP A 31 -23.75 11.67 -7.90
N PRO A 32 -22.51 11.56 -7.43
CA PRO A 32 -22.07 10.40 -6.65
C PRO A 32 -22.68 10.34 -5.25
N GLU A 33 -23.04 11.45 -4.67
CA GLU A 33 -23.72 11.55 -3.38
C GLU A 33 -25.14 10.93 -3.48
N GLU A 34 -25.91 11.32 -4.47
CA GLU A 34 -27.23 10.73 -4.74
C GLU A 34 -27.15 9.24 -5.05
N TYR A 35 -26.08 8.83 -5.75
CA TYR A 35 -25.84 7.41 -6.01
C TYR A 35 -25.65 6.63 -4.72
N LEU A 36 -24.82 7.12 -3.81
CA LEU A 36 -24.56 6.49 -2.52
C LEU A 36 -25.82 6.37 -1.69
N GLU A 37 -26.63 7.46 -1.61
CA GLU A 37 -27.91 7.46 -0.89
C GLU A 37 -28.88 6.41 -1.45
N LYS A 38 -28.96 6.30 -2.78
CA LYS A 38 -29.85 5.32 -3.43
C LYS A 38 -29.38 3.88 -3.22
N VAL A 39 -28.07 3.63 -3.15
CA VAL A 39 -27.52 2.32 -2.82
C VAL A 39 -27.82 1.96 -1.37
N GLN A 40 -27.63 2.90 -0.43
CA GLN A 40 -27.97 2.71 0.98
C GLN A 40 -29.47 2.42 1.19
N ALA A 41 -30.33 3.13 0.43
CA ALA A 41 -31.78 2.93 0.45
C ALA A 41 -32.24 1.67 -0.31
N GLY A 42 -31.33 0.90 -0.92
CA GLY A 42 -31.67 -0.29 -1.72
C GLY A 42 -32.34 0.00 -3.07
N LYS A 43 -32.43 1.27 -3.48
CA LYS A 43 -33.06 1.70 -4.74
C LYS A 43 -32.16 1.48 -5.97
N VAL A 44 -30.87 1.43 -5.76
CA VAL A 44 -29.85 1.11 -6.77
C VAL A 44 -29.00 -0.02 -6.25
N ARG A 45 -28.78 -1.04 -7.09
CA ARG A 45 -27.93 -2.18 -6.73
C ARG A 45 -26.50 -1.88 -7.15
N ASP A 46 -25.60 -1.90 -6.17
CA ASP A 46 -24.14 -1.95 -6.37
C ASP A 46 -23.60 -3.16 -5.62
N THR A 47 -22.86 -4.02 -6.31
CA THR A 47 -22.36 -5.28 -5.72
C THR A 47 -21.26 -5.03 -4.70
N THR A 48 -20.37 -4.07 -4.97
CA THR A 48 -19.24 -3.75 -4.11
C THR A 48 -19.68 -2.99 -2.87
N LEU A 49 -20.35 -1.84 -3.05
CA LEU A 49 -20.88 -1.07 -1.92
C LEU A 49 -21.91 -1.86 -1.12
N GLY A 50 -22.80 -2.60 -1.81
CA GLY A 50 -23.81 -3.43 -1.15
C GLY A 50 -23.19 -4.52 -0.27
N PHE A 51 -22.08 -5.14 -0.69
CA PHE A 51 -21.33 -6.07 0.13
C PHE A 51 -20.71 -5.38 1.35
N GLN A 52 -20.10 -4.23 1.17
CA GLN A 52 -19.47 -3.46 2.25
C GLN A 52 -20.51 -3.03 3.30
N LEU A 53 -21.62 -2.45 2.87
CA LEU A 53 -22.72 -2.03 3.76
C LEU A 53 -23.30 -3.21 4.56
N LYS A 54 -23.49 -4.37 3.91
CA LYS A 54 -23.97 -5.60 4.58
C LYS A 54 -23.00 -6.15 5.63
N ASN A 55 -21.71 -5.90 5.46
CA ASN A 55 -20.67 -6.28 6.43
C ASN A 55 -20.41 -5.21 7.50
N GLY A 56 -21.32 -4.24 7.65
CA GLY A 56 -21.27 -3.25 8.72
C GLY A 56 -20.36 -2.06 8.47
N PHE A 57 -19.84 -1.90 7.25
CA PHE A 57 -19.12 -0.69 6.89
C PHE A 57 -20.06 0.48 6.71
N GLN A 58 -19.69 1.63 7.24
CA GLN A 58 -20.46 2.87 7.18
C GLN A 58 -19.77 3.86 6.23
N PRO A 59 -20.50 4.48 5.30
CA PRO A 59 -19.94 5.54 4.46
C PRO A 59 -19.82 6.84 5.27
N LEU A 60 -18.68 7.51 5.12
CA LEU A 60 -18.41 8.83 5.71
C LEU A 60 -18.60 9.96 4.69
N GLY A 61 -18.54 9.66 3.39
CA GLY A 61 -18.69 10.62 2.32
C GLY A 61 -18.05 10.16 1.02
N ILE A 62 -18.09 11.02 0.02
CA ILE A 62 -17.49 10.77 -1.29
C ILE A 62 -16.08 11.35 -1.36
N LEU A 63 -15.14 10.56 -1.87
CA LEU A 63 -13.79 10.96 -2.24
C LEU A 63 -13.80 11.25 -3.74
N LYS A 64 -13.82 12.54 -4.10
CA LYS A 64 -13.86 12.97 -5.51
C LYS A 64 -12.46 12.83 -6.13
N ASP A 65 -12.41 12.32 -7.35
CA ASP A 65 -11.20 12.15 -8.16
C ASP A 65 -10.09 11.33 -7.45
N TYR A 66 -10.49 10.43 -6.57
CA TYR A 66 -9.59 9.57 -5.78
C TYR A 66 -8.91 8.49 -6.62
N LEU A 67 -9.62 7.96 -7.62
CA LEU A 67 -9.15 6.97 -8.59
C LEU A 67 -9.44 7.45 -10.01
N PRO A 68 -8.72 8.43 -10.56
CA PRO A 68 -9.04 9.05 -11.84
C PRO A 68 -9.17 8.05 -13.01
N GLU A 69 -8.45 6.93 -12.95
CA GLU A 69 -8.45 5.88 -13.98
C GLU A 69 -9.64 4.92 -13.86
N ASP A 70 -10.43 4.98 -12.78
CA ASP A 70 -11.59 4.09 -12.59
C ASP A 70 -12.83 4.64 -13.34
N GLU A 71 -12.95 4.28 -14.60
CA GLU A 71 -14.08 4.69 -15.46
C GLU A 71 -15.44 4.25 -14.90
N GLN A 72 -15.52 3.11 -14.22
CA GLN A 72 -16.76 2.56 -13.66
C GLN A 72 -17.27 3.40 -12.49
N SER A 73 -16.38 3.90 -11.68
CA SER A 73 -16.68 4.82 -10.56
C SER A 73 -16.54 6.28 -10.94
N LYS A 74 -16.24 6.61 -12.22
CA LYS A 74 -15.98 7.97 -12.72
C LYS A 74 -14.93 8.71 -11.88
N GLY A 75 -13.88 8.01 -11.48
CA GLY A 75 -12.81 8.56 -10.64
C GLY A 75 -13.14 8.68 -9.15
N HIS A 76 -14.38 8.46 -8.74
CA HIS A 76 -14.81 8.66 -7.36
C HIS A 76 -14.74 7.39 -6.53
N ALA A 77 -14.62 7.54 -5.22
CA ALA A 77 -14.73 6.44 -4.25
C ALA A 77 -15.58 6.86 -3.05
N VAL A 78 -16.03 5.90 -2.27
CA VAL A 78 -16.70 6.15 -1.00
C VAL A 78 -15.72 5.95 0.14
N HIS A 79 -15.56 6.94 1.01
CA HIS A 79 -14.82 6.78 2.25
C HIS A 79 -15.62 5.88 3.19
N MET A 80 -15.12 4.67 3.44
CA MET A 80 -15.80 3.65 4.23
C MET A 80 -15.08 3.44 5.56
N VAL A 81 -15.84 3.26 6.63
CA VAL A 81 -15.33 2.92 7.95
C VAL A 81 -16.13 1.75 8.55
N TRP A 82 -15.44 0.81 9.14
CA TRP A 82 -16.01 -0.14 10.09
C TRP A 82 -15.38 0.12 11.46
N ARG A 83 -16.21 0.34 12.47
CA ARG A 83 -15.75 0.61 13.84
C ARG A 83 -15.76 -0.70 14.62
N ASN A 84 -14.67 -0.97 15.34
CA ASN A 84 -14.59 -2.13 16.21
C ASN A 84 -15.49 -1.90 17.43
N PRO A 85 -16.57 -2.69 17.62
CA PRO A 85 -17.52 -2.49 18.72
C PRO A 85 -16.94 -2.86 20.11
N TYR A 86 -15.78 -3.50 20.13
CA TYR A 86 -15.11 -3.95 21.36
C TYR A 86 -14.05 -2.96 21.87
N VAL A 87 -13.84 -1.84 21.19
CA VAL A 87 -12.90 -0.79 21.60
C VAL A 87 -13.66 0.48 21.95
N ASP A 88 -13.45 1.01 23.16
CA ASP A 88 -14.13 2.20 23.66
C ASP A 88 -13.82 3.45 22.81
N PRO A 89 -14.84 4.17 22.29
CA PRO A 89 -14.65 5.39 21.52
C PRO A 89 -13.97 6.54 22.31
N GLU A 90 -14.10 6.60 23.63
CA GLU A 90 -13.49 7.64 24.47
C GLU A 90 -11.99 7.43 24.67
N GLU A 91 -11.49 6.20 24.69
CA GLU A 91 -10.06 5.91 24.61
C GLU A 91 -9.47 6.32 23.26
N SER A 92 -10.34 6.53 22.27
CA SER A 92 -9.97 6.82 20.87
C SER A 92 -9.46 8.24 20.62
N LYS A 93 -9.50 9.15 21.55
CA LYS A 93 -9.00 10.54 21.39
C LYS A 93 -7.47 10.66 21.39
N ARG A 94 -6.75 9.56 21.59
CA ARG A 94 -5.29 9.52 21.56
C ARG A 94 -4.82 8.59 20.45
N PHE A 95 -4.81 9.08 19.20
CA PHE A 95 -4.10 8.43 18.10
C PHE A 95 -2.58 8.68 18.20
N ARG A 96 -2.02 8.40 19.32
CA ARG A 96 -0.70 7.79 19.49
C ARG A 96 -1.00 6.50 20.22
N VAL A 97 -0.87 5.37 19.52
CA VAL A 97 -0.69 4.12 20.25
C VAL A 97 0.46 4.42 21.20
N PRO A 98 0.23 4.47 22.55
CA PRO A 98 1.37 4.59 23.43
C PRO A 98 2.28 3.45 23.03
N ARG A 99 3.57 3.71 22.78
CA ARG A 99 4.55 2.64 22.69
C ARG A 99 4.39 1.88 24.01
N GLY A 100 3.55 0.84 23.99
CA GLY A 100 3.60 -0.16 25.04
C GLY A 100 5.04 -0.63 25.02
N VAL A 101 5.66 -0.79 26.18
CA VAL A 101 7.08 -1.16 26.36
C VAL A 101 7.48 -2.39 25.51
N ASN A 102 6.53 -3.05 24.83
CA ASN A 102 6.69 -4.27 24.03
C ASN A 102 5.97 -4.19 22.65
N GLY A 103 5.59 -3.02 22.14
CA GLY A 103 4.93 -2.89 20.83
C GLY A 103 5.92 -2.53 19.72
N VAL A 104 5.90 -3.27 18.59
CA VAL A 104 6.64 -2.95 17.37
C VAL A 104 5.67 -2.44 16.31
N ARG A 105 5.98 -1.29 15.72
CA ARG A 105 5.18 -0.71 14.62
C ARG A 105 5.79 -1.10 13.28
N LEU A 106 5.01 -1.76 12.45
CA LEU A 106 5.41 -2.19 11.11
C LEU A 106 4.66 -1.37 10.05
N ALA A 107 5.40 -0.76 9.13
CA ALA A 107 4.87 -0.20 7.91
C ALA A 107 5.10 -1.20 6.77
N THR A 108 4.03 -1.77 6.22
CA THR A 108 4.11 -2.67 5.06
C THR A 108 3.83 -1.89 3.78
N VAL A 109 4.76 -1.93 2.83
CA VAL A 109 4.66 -1.23 1.55
C VAL A 109 3.90 -2.08 0.54
N GLN A 110 2.81 -1.54 0.01
CA GLN A 110 2.15 -2.10 -1.16
C GLN A 110 2.66 -1.36 -2.41
N LEU A 111 3.77 -1.86 -2.95
CA LEU A 111 4.45 -1.26 -4.09
C LEU A 111 3.75 -1.62 -5.40
N GLN A 112 3.41 -0.62 -6.21
CA GLN A 112 3.06 -0.82 -7.61
C GLN A 112 4.34 -0.77 -8.45
N ALA A 113 4.69 -1.86 -9.12
CA ALA A 113 5.81 -1.87 -10.06
C ALA A 113 5.49 -0.90 -11.23
N ARG A 114 6.20 0.21 -11.28
CA ARG A 114 6.13 1.20 -12.36
C ARG A 114 7.48 1.26 -13.06
N PRO A 115 7.50 1.53 -14.38
CA PRO A 115 8.74 1.79 -15.07
C PRO A 115 9.51 2.95 -14.42
N VAL A 116 10.80 2.80 -14.30
CA VAL A 116 11.75 3.83 -13.85
C VAL A 116 12.78 4.04 -14.95
N LYS A 117 13.33 5.25 -15.06
CA LYS A 117 14.29 5.60 -16.11
C LYS A 117 15.74 5.21 -15.74
N ASP A 118 16.03 5.17 -14.45
CA ASP A 118 17.34 4.88 -13.90
C ASP A 118 17.24 4.38 -12.44
N PHE A 119 18.38 4.04 -11.86
CA PHE A 119 18.48 3.58 -10.49
C PHE A 119 18.17 4.69 -9.47
N ASP A 120 18.47 5.94 -9.79
CA ASP A 120 18.19 7.07 -8.88
C ASP A 120 16.70 7.33 -8.73
N GLU A 121 15.92 7.22 -9.83
CA GLU A 121 14.46 7.32 -9.76
C GLU A 121 13.86 6.15 -8.98
N PHE A 122 14.41 4.95 -9.14
CA PHE A 122 14.02 3.81 -8.31
C PHE A 122 14.25 4.10 -6.82
N LEU A 123 15.45 4.58 -6.46
CA LEU A 123 15.78 4.91 -5.07
C LEU A 123 14.89 6.03 -4.51
N SER A 124 14.60 7.05 -5.30
CA SER A 124 13.70 8.13 -4.89
C SER A 124 12.29 7.60 -4.55
N ASN A 125 11.80 6.60 -5.29
CA ASN A 125 10.53 5.94 -4.98
C ASN A 125 10.60 5.12 -3.67
N ILE A 126 11.72 4.46 -3.41
CA ILE A 126 11.94 3.71 -2.15
C ILE A 126 12.03 4.67 -0.98
N GLU A 127 12.82 5.73 -1.11
CA GLU A 127 13.00 6.78 -0.10
C GLU A 127 11.68 7.39 0.33
N TYR A 128 10.78 7.68 -0.62
CA TYR A 128 9.44 8.18 -0.31
C TYR A 128 8.68 7.29 0.70
N PHE A 129 8.73 5.96 0.53
CA PHE A 129 8.06 5.05 1.47
C PHE A 129 8.78 4.97 2.81
N VAL A 130 10.11 5.07 2.83
CA VAL A 130 10.92 5.10 4.06
C VAL A 130 10.62 6.37 4.86
N ASP A 131 10.57 7.53 4.19
CA ASP A 131 10.23 8.83 4.77
C ASP A 131 8.84 8.80 5.41
N VAL A 132 7.82 8.35 4.65
CA VAL A 132 6.46 8.19 5.18
C VAL A 132 6.42 7.25 6.39
N ALA A 133 7.15 6.11 6.34
CA ALA A 133 7.19 5.18 7.47
C ALA A 133 7.85 5.80 8.72
N ALA A 134 8.90 6.60 8.53
CA ALA A 134 9.57 7.33 9.59
C ALA A 134 8.67 8.41 10.20
N ASP A 135 7.93 9.17 9.39
CA ASP A 135 6.95 10.17 9.83
C ASP A 135 5.84 9.58 10.72
N TYR A 136 5.51 8.30 10.48
CA TYR A 136 4.58 7.54 11.31
C TYR A 136 5.24 6.87 12.53
N ASP A 137 6.50 7.20 12.85
CA ASP A 137 7.28 6.57 13.94
C ASP A 137 7.33 5.03 13.82
N SER A 138 7.42 4.49 12.61
CA SER A 138 7.49 3.03 12.42
C SER A 138 8.84 2.49 12.87
N ASP A 139 8.83 1.32 13.50
CA ASP A 139 10.08 0.63 13.88
C ASP A 139 10.70 -0.09 12.69
N PHE A 140 9.84 -0.59 11.78
CA PHE A 140 10.24 -1.25 10.54
C PHE A 140 9.39 -0.79 9.37
N VAL A 141 10.03 -0.63 8.22
CA VAL A 141 9.37 -0.60 6.91
C VAL A 141 9.69 -1.88 6.15
N VAL A 142 8.67 -2.51 5.57
CA VAL A 142 8.78 -3.83 4.92
C VAL A 142 8.35 -3.69 3.47
N PHE A 143 9.30 -3.92 2.55
CA PHE A 143 9.06 -3.95 1.11
C PHE A 143 8.63 -5.36 0.64
N PRO A 144 7.91 -5.47 -0.48
CA PRO A 144 7.44 -6.75 -0.98
C PRO A 144 8.56 -7.59 -1.62
N GLU A 145 8.24 -8.86 -1.89
CA GLU A 145 9.08 -9.74 -2.67
C GLU A 145 9.38 -9.16 -4.05
N LEU A 146 10.63 -9.31 -4.53
CA LEU A 146 11.10 -8.86 -5.84
C LEU A 146 10.75 -7.38 -6.15
N PHE A 147 10.78 -6.52 -5.14
CA PHE A 147 10.45 -5.09 -5.28
C PHE A 147 11.36 -4.35 -6.28
N THR A 148 12.49 -4.94 -6.63
CA THR A 148 13.47 -4.42 -7.58
C THR A 148 13.16 -4.72 -9.05
N LEU A 149 12.05 -5.42 -9.36
CA LEU A 149 11.69 -5.73 -10.75
C LEU A 149 11.55 -4.51 -11.66
N SER A 150 11.20 -3.35 -11.10
CA SER A 150 11.11 -2.10 -11.85
C SER A 150 12.44 -1.65 -12.44
N LEU A 151 13.60 -2.10 -11.89
CA LEU A 151 14.92 -1.84 -12.46
C LEU A 151 15.12 -2.43 -13.86
N LEU A 152 14.32 -3.43 -14.24
CA LEU A 152 14.34 -3.98 -15.59
C LEU A 152 13.69 -3.06 -16.63
N SER A 153 13.02 -1.99 -16.22
CA SER A 153 12.30 -1.10 -17.14
C SER A 153 13.22 -0.24 -18.01
N PHE A 154 14.47 -0.04 -17.62
CA PHE A 154 15.44 0.68 -18.45
C PHE A 154 16.37 -0.25 -19.26
N GLU A 155 16.15 -1.56 -19.20
CA GLU A 155 16.80 -2.50 -20.11
C GLU A 155 16.27 -2.32 -21.54
N THR A 156 17.17 -2.16 -22.49
CA THR A 156 16.82 -1.92 -23.89
C THR A 156 16.62 -3.21 -24.69
N GLU A 157 17.12 -4.33 -24.17
CA GLU A 157 17.08 -5.63 -24.82
C GLU A 157 15.93 -6.46 -24.25
N LYS A 158 15.37 -7.31 -25.10
CA LYS A 158 14.36 -8.27 -24.66
C LYS A 158 15.03 -9.45 -23.97
N LEU A 159 14.98 -9.45 -22.62
CA LEU A 159 15.56 -10.49 -21.79
C LEU A 159 14.63 -11.71 -21.67
N THR A 160 15.21 -12.89 -21.61
CA THR A 160 14.50 -14.08 -21.08
C THR A 160 14.34 -13.95 -19.57
N PRO A 161 13.41 -14.68 -18.93
CA PRO A 161 13.27 -14.62 -17.46
C PRO A 161 14.56 -14.91 -16.70
N ALA A 162 15.37 -15.86 -17.14
CA ALA A 162 16.65 -16.17 -16.50
C ALA A 162 17.66 -15.02 -16.64
N GLN A 163 17.74 -14.41 -17.81
CA GLN A 163 18.60 -13.23 -18.02
C GLN A 163 18.12 -12.01 -17.23
N ALA A 164 16.83 -11.83 -17.07
CA ALA A 164 16.26 -10.74 -16.27
C ALA A 164 16.64 -10.88 -14.77
N ILE A 165 16.53 -12.10 -14.23
CA ILE A 165 16.94 -12.40 -12.86
C ILE A 165 18.47 -12.19 -12.70
N ASP A 166 19.26 -12.64 -13.68
CA ASP A 166 20.71 -12.45 -13.70
C ASP A 166 21.08 -10.96 -13.69
N ARG A 167 20.45 -10.17 -14.55
CA ARG A 167 20.64 -8.73 -14.65
C ARG A 167 20.35 -7.99 -13.33
N LEU A 168 19.32 -8.39 -12.61
CA LEU A 168 18.99 -7.79 -11.32
C LEU A 168 20.12 -7.95 -10.30
N THR A 169 20.91 -9.04 -10.36
CA THR A 169 22.01 -9.26 -9.40
C THR A 169 23.10 -8.20 -9.47
N GLU A 170 23.23 -7.49 -10.61
CA GLU A 170 24.20 -6.40 -10.78
C GLU A 170 23.91 -5.20 -9.88
N HIS A 171 22.65 -5.06 -9.46
CA HIS A 171 22.19 -3.98 -8.56
C HIS A 171 22.31 -4.32 -7.07
N THR A 172 22.77 -5.50 -6.69
CA THR A 172 22.80 -5.95 -5.28
C THR A 172 23.59 -5.00 -4.38
N ALA A 173 24.87 -4.72 -4.75
CA ALA A 173 25.73 -3.89 -3.90
C ALA A 173 25.20 -2.46 -3.74
N PRO A 174 24.87 -1.71 -4.82
CA PRO A 174 24.32 -0.36 -4.68
C PRO A 174 22.96 -0.34 -3.97
N LEU A 175 22.14 -1.38 -4.10
CA LEU A 175 20.88 -1.50 -3.40
C LEU A 175 21.07 -1.61 -1.88
N VAL A 176 21.95 -2.51 -1.43
CA VAL A 176 22.22 -2.75 -0.01
C VAL A 176 22.81 -1.50 0.64
N GLU A 177 23.75 -0.83 -0.04
CA GLU A 177 24.35 0.43 0.42
C GLU A 177 23.29 1.52 0.57
N ALA A 178 22.41 1.68 -0.43
CA ALA A 178 21.34 2.66 -0.38
C ALA A 178 20.33 2.38 0.73
N LEU A 179 19.86 1.13 0.88
CA LEU A 179 18.93 0.76 1.96
C LEU A 179 19.55 0.97 3.35
N SER A 180 20.85 0.67 3.52
CA SER A 180 21.57 0.91 4.78
C SER A 180 21.65 2.41 5.08
N THR A 181 21.96 3.23 4.06
CA THR A 181 22.01 4.68 4.18
C THR A 181 20.64 5.25 4.57
N LEU A 182 19.58 4.81 3.93
CA LEU A 182 18.21 5.24 4.27
C LEU A 182 17.80 4.82 5.68
N ALA A 183 18.16 3.60 6.10
CA ALA A 183 17.84 3.12 7.45
C ALA A 183 18.45 4.01 8.54
N LEU A 184 19.70 4.41 8.35
CA LEU A 184 20.42 5.35 9.23
C LEU A 184 19.83 6.76 9.17
N ALA A 185 19.63 7.30 7.96
CA ALA A 185 19.19 8.67 7.74
C ALA A 185 17.79 8.94 8.32
N TYR A 186 16.88 7.99 8.15
CA TYR A 186 15.48 8.09 8.59
C TYR A 186 15.21 7.44 9.95
N ASN A 187 16.22 6.87 10.61
CA ASN A 187 16.12 6.19 11.91
C ASN A 187 15.01 5.12 11.94
N VAL A 188 14.88 4.32 10.89
CA VAL A 188 13.91 3.24 10.73
C VAL A 188 14.58 1.97 10.22
N ASN A 189 14.23 0.80 10.77
CA ASN A 189 14.76 -0.45 10.24
C ASN A 189 14.07 -0.78 8.91
N ILE A 190 14.82 -1.22 7.92
CA ILE A 190 14.32 -1.56 6.60
C ILE A 190 14.45 -3.06 6.36
N ILE A 191 13.31 -3.73 6.09
CA ILE A 191 13.29 -5.05 5.48
C ILE A 191 13.11 -4.85 3.98
N GLY A 192 14.19 -4.95 3.22
CA GLY A 192 14.27 -4.64 1.80
C GLY A 192 13.61 -5.69 0.91
N GLY A 193 12.48 -6.26 1.34
CA GLY A 193 11.74 -7.28 0.60
C GLY A 193 12.65 -8.45 0.20
N SER A 194 12.58 -8.85 -1.07
CA SER A 194 13.57 -9.79 -1.61
C SER A 194 14.14 -9.31 -2.94
N HIS A 195 15.38 -9.71 -3.20
CA HIS A 195 16.16 -9.34 -4.37
C HIS A 195 17.01 -10.52 -4.85
N PRO A 196 17.06 -10.79 -6.16
CA PRO A 196 17.98 -11.79 -6.70
C PRO A 196 19.43 -11.40 -6.43
N THR A 197 20.14 -12.26 -5.75
CA THR A 197 21.51 -12.00 -5.32
C THR A 197 22.40 -13.16 -5.74
N ARG A 198 23.55 -12.83 -6.35
CA ARG A 198 24.57 -13.83 -6.71
C ARG A 198 25.42 -14.17 -5.48
N THR A 199 25.54 -15.46 -5.18
CA THR A 199 26.41 -15.98 -4.14
C THR A 199 27.86 -16.08 -4.61
N ASP A 200 28.79 -16.28 -3.69
CA ASP A 200 30.23 -16.47 -4.00
C ASP A 200 30.47 -17.70 -4.88
N ASP A 201 29.60 -18.72 -4.79
CA ASP A 201 29.65 -19.93 -5.62
C ASP A 201 29.09 -19.72 -7.03
N GLY A 202 28.56 -18.52 -7.33
CA GLY A 202 27.98 -18.14 -8.62
C GLY A 202 26.50 -18.43 -8.77
N ASP A 203 25.85 -19.09 -7.81
CA ASP A 203 24.42 -19.33 -7.79
C ASP A 203 23.62 -18.05 -7.54
N ILE A 204 22.36 -18.03 -7.98
CA ILE A 204 21.46 -16.90 -7.70
C ILE A 204 20.41 -17.33 -6.69
N GLN A 205 20.32 -16.58 -5.60
CA GLN A 205 19.34 -16.78 -4.54
C GLN A 205 18.42 -15.57 -4.43
N ASN A 206 17.19 -15.78 -3.95
CA ASN A 206 16.26 -14.71 -3.61
C ASN A 206 16.49 -14.32 -2.14
N VAL A 207 17.13 -13.18 -1.89
CA VAL A 207 17.63 -12.77 -0.57
C VAL A 207 16.83 -11.57 -0.06
N ALA A 208 16.37 -11.63 1.19
CA ALA A 208 15.81 -10.49 1.90
C ALA A 208 16.90 -9.81 2.74
N TYR A 209 17.15 -8.53 2.47
CA TYR A 209 18.10 -7.72 3.23
C TYR A 209 17.40 -7.02 4.40
N VAL A 210 18.00 -7.08 5.57
CA VAL A 210 17.54 -6.35 6.75
C VAL A 210 18.61 -5.32 7.11
N CYS A 211 18.27 -4.04 6.91
CA CYS A 211 19.14 -2.92 7.25
C CYS A 211 18.63 -2.28 8.54
N LEU A 212 19.46 -2.31 9.57
CA LEU A 212 19.10 -1.76 10.88
C LEU A 212 19.42 -0.26 10.95
N ARG A 213 18.63 0.47 11.73
CA ARG A 213 18.76 1.93 11.92
C ARG A 213 19.96 2.34 12.77
N ASP A 214 20.67 1.40 13.34
CA ASP A 214 21.87 1.57 14.16
C ASP A 214 23.16 1.05 13.48
N GLY A 215 23.06 0.58 12.21
CA GLY A 215 24.15 0.13 11.36
C GLY A 215 24.43 -1.36 11.45
#